data_8157fd37ab580b3ca3d3434d1d84c460
#
_entry.id   8157fd37ab580b3ca3d3434d1d84c460
#
_cell.length_a   1.000
_cell.length_b   1.000
_cell.length_c   1.000
_cell.angle_alpha   90.00
_cell.angle_beta   90.00
_cell.angle_gamma   90.00
#
_symmetry.space_group_name_H-M   'P 1'
#
loop_
_entity.id
_entity.type
_entity.pdbx_description
1 polymer ?
#
loop_
_entity_poly.entity_id
_entity_poly.type
_entity_poly.pdbx_seq_one_letter_code
_entity_poly.pdbx_strand_id
1 'polypeptide(L)'
;MTLSIGLIQTNTGIDPVIEAELLAAQIGEAAAKGAQIIFTPEMSGLLDRDRSRAASKIRHEADDIVLAAVRAAAARHHVWVHLGSLALRGTGDKFVNRGFLIGPDREITARYAKIHLFDVALGTESWRESAAYDAGEEAVVAATPWGALGLTICYDVRFPALHRALALAGAQIIAVPAAFTRPTGQAHWHVLLRARAIETGCWVIAAAQTGEHADGRATYGHSLVISPWGEVVLDMGEAPGIGIAHIDMAAVAAARGKVPALEHARPFRVVGP
;
A
#
# COMPACT_ATOMS: atom_id res chain seq x y z
N MET A 1 15.34 -13.81 11.31
CA MET A 1 14.29 -13.24 12.21
C MET A 1 12.97 -13.35 11.49
N THR A 2 12.01 -14.05 12.08
CA THR A 2 10.66 -14.20 11.52
C THR A 2 9.78 -13.04 11.96
N LEU A 3 9.07 -12.43 11.00
CA LEU A 3 8.11 -11.35 11.23
C LEU A 3 6.70 -11.87 10.88
N SER A 4 5.76 -11.72 11.80
CA SER A 4 4.34 -12.00 11.56
C SER A 4 3.65 -10.73 11.05
N ILE A 5 3.11 -10.79 9.84
CA ILE A 5 2.42 -9.70 9.19
C ILE A 5 0.93 -10.00 9.04
N GLY A 6 0.11 -8.97 9.21
CA GLY A 6 -1.32 -9.00 8.93
C GLY A 6 -1.63 -8.20 7.67
N LEU A 7 -2.43 -8.76 6.77
CA LEU A 7 -3.03 -8.03 5.66
C LEU A 7 -4.52 -7.91 5.91
N ILE A 8 -5.03 -6.70 5.81
CA ILE A 8 -6.47 -6.42 5.83
C ILE A 8 -6.90 -6.18 4.38
N GLN A 9 -7.84 -6.99 3.87
CA GLN A 9 -8.48 -6.82 2.58
C GLN A 9 -9.89 -6.29 2.80
N THR A 10 -10.16 -5.07 2.36
CA THR A 10 -11.42 -4.38 2.65
C THR A 10 -12.26 -4.13 1.41
N ASN A 11 -13.55 -3.93 1.65
CA ASN A 11 -14.48 -3.32 0.71
C ASN A 11 -14.90 -1.96 1.28
N THR A 12 -13.99 -0.98 1.22
CA THR A 12 -14.19 0.35 1.80
C THR A 12 -15.39 1.04 1.16
N GLY A 13 -16.26 1.59 2.00
CA GLY A 13 -17.44 2.32 1.59
C GLY A 13 -17.21 3.82 1.43
N ILE A 14 -18.32 4.57 1.55
CA ILE A 14 -18.37 6.02 1.34
C ILE A 14 -18.58 6.80 2.64
N ASP A 15 -18.53 6.16 3.81
CA ASP A 15 -18.72 6.81 5.12
C ASP A 15 -17.50 6.63 6.02
N PRO A 16 -16.66 7.67 6.19
CA PRO A 16 -15.45 7.57 7.00
C PRO A 16 -15.68 7.23 8.48
N VAL A 17 -16.89 7.50 9.02
CA VAL A 17 -17.21 7.15 10.41
C VAL A 17 -17.29 5.63 10.56
N ILE A 18 -18.02 4.99 9.66
CA ILE A 18 -18.15 3.54 9.62
C ILE A 18 -16.80 2.87 9.36
N GLU A 19 -16.04 3.42 8.40
CA GLU A 19 -14.73 2.85 8.04
C GLU A 19 -13.70 2.98 9.18
N ALA A 20 -13.76 4.05 9.99
CA ALA A 20 -12.90 4.20 11.16
C ALA A 20 -13.15 3.11 12.20
N GLU A 21 -14.41 2.77 12.47
CA GLU A 21 -14.79 1.72 13.41
C GLU A 21 -14.42 0.33 12.90
N LEU A 22 -14.74 0.03 11.63
CA LEU A 22 -14.43 -1.24 10.98
C LEU A 22 -12.92 -1.50 10.93
N LEU A 23 -12.14 -0.50 10.52
CA LEU A 23 -10.70 -0.66 10.38
C LEU A 23 -10.03 -0.84 11.75
N ALA A 24 -10.46 -0.09 12.77
CA ALA A 24 -9.97 -0.26 14.13
C ALA A 24 -10.27 -1.66 14.69
N ALA A 25 -11.45 -2.20 14.42
CA ALA A 25 -11.83 -3.57 14.82
C ALA A 25 -10.97 -4.62 14.08
N GLN A 26 -10.78 -4.46 12.77
CA GLN A 26 -9.95 -5.36 11.95
C GLN A 26 -8.48 -5.36 12.37
N ILE A 27 -7.94 -4.19 12.77
CA ILE A 27 -6.58 -4.10 13.34
C ILE A 27 -6.50 -4.91 14.63
N GLY A 28 -7.51 -4.81 15.52
CA GLY A 28 -7.59 -5.59 16.75
C GLY A 28 -7.66 -7.10 16.47
N GLU A 29 -8.43 -7.52 15.47
CA GLU A 29 -8.53 -8.92 15.07
C GLU A 29 -7.19 -9.45 14.50
N ALA A 30 -6.52 -8.68 13.63
CA ALA A 30 -5.22 -9.04 13.08
C ALA A 30 -4.15 -9.17 14.20
N ALA A 31 -4.16 -8.25 15.16
CA ALA A 31 -3.29 -8.31 16.33
C ALA A 31 -3.55 -9.54 17.19
N ALA A 32 -4.83 -9.89 17.43
CA ALA A 32 -5.21 -11.09 18.17
C ALA A 32 -4.79 -12.40 17.48
N LYS A 33 -4.64 -12.37 16.14
CA LYS A 33 -4.07 -13.47 15.33
C LYS A 33 -2.53 -13.48 15.33
N GLY A 34 -1.88 -12.59 16.07
CA GLY A 34 -0.43 -12.54 16.26
C GLY A 34 0.33 -11.68 15.25
N ALA A 35 -0.34 -10.82 14.48
CA ALA A 35 0.34 -9.85 13.61
C ALA A 35 1.14 -8.83 14.45
N GLN A 36 2.37 -8.58 14.06
CA GLN A 36 3.25 -7.57 14.66
C GLN A 36 3.22 -6.24 13.89
N ILE A 37 3.02 -6.33 12.57
CA ILE A 37 2.76 -5.20 11.68
C ILE A 37 1.58 -5.54 10.78
N ILE A 38 0.69 -4.57 10.58
CA ILE A 38 -0.56 -4.75 9.84
C ILE A 38 -0.58 -3.78 8.66
N PHE A 39 -0.95 -4.30 7.48
CA PHE A 39 -1.03 -3.53 6.24
C PHE A 39 -2.50 -3.39 5.82
N THR A 40 -2.91 -2.17 5.48
CA THR A 40 -4.24 -1.86 4.99
C THR A 40 -4.20 -1.35 3.54
N PRO A 41 -5.32 -1.38 2.79
CA PRO A 41 -5.35 -0.97 1.39
C PRO A 41 -5.21 0.55 1.16
N GLU A 42 -5.08 0.92 -0.11
CA GLU A 42 -5.28 2.30 -0.57
C GLU A 42 -6.71 2.76 -0.29
N MET A 43 -6.89 4.04 0.09
CA MET A 43 -8.19 4.66 0.36
C MET A 43 -9.02 3.93 1.45
N SER A 44 -8.37 3.47 2.51
CA SER A 44 -8.98 2.69 3.59
C SER A 44 -10.08 3.41 4.37
N GLY A 45 -10.20 4.74 4.25
CA GLY A 45 -11.20 5.51 4.99
C GLY A 45 -12.37 6.01 4.16
N LEU A 46 -12.20 6.08 2.84
CA LEU A 46 -13.21 6.61 1.93
C LEU A 46 -12.87 6.19 0.50
N LEU A 47 -13.76 5.43 -0.14
CA LEU A 47 -13.63 5.08 -1.54
C LEU A 47 -14.88 5.57 -2.30
N ASP A 48 -14.81 6.79 -2.84
CA ASP A 48 -15.93 7.45 -3.49
C ASP A 48 -15.51 8.19 -4.77
N ARG A 49 -16.09 7.79 -5.92
CA ARG A 49 -15.85 8.44 -7.21
C ARG A 49 -16.67 9.72 -7.42
N ASP A 50 -17.71 9.95 -6.63
CA ASP A 50 -18.42 11.22 -6.61
C ASP A 50 -17.57 12.26 -5.86
N ARG A 51 -16.85 13.08 -6.62
CA ARG A 51 -15.92 14.07 -6.09
C ARG A 51 -16.56 15.07 -5.16
N SER A 52 -17.79 15.49 -5.42
CA SER A 52 -18.47 16.49 -4.60
C SER A 52 -18.88 15.90 -3.26
N ARG A 53 -19.40 14.66 -3.26
CA ARG A 53 -19.73 13.92 -2.04
C ARG A 53 -18.48 13.60 -1.23
N ALA A 54 -17.41 13.11 -1.87
CA ALA A 54 -16.13 12.83 -1.23
C ALA A 54 -15.53 14.10 -0.60
N ALA A 55 -15.48 15.22 -1.33
CA ALA A 55 -14.89 16.48 -0.86
C ALA A 55 -15.53 16.99 0.44
N SER A 56 -16.82 16.73 0.66
CA SER A 56 -17.52 17.12 1.89
C SER A 56 -17.04 16.34 3.13
N LYS A 57 -16.41 15.15 2.93
CA LYS A 57 -15.99 14.21 3.98
C LYS A 57 -14.49 14.22 4.20
N ILE A 58 -13.69 14.59 3.20
CA ILE A 58 -12.22 14.64 3.28
C ILE A 58 -11.79 15.76 4.23
N ARG A 59 -10.86 15.46 5.13
CA ARG A 59 -10.34 16.35 6.16
C ARG A 59 -8.83 16.59 6.01
N HIS A 60 -8.30 17.56 6.74
CA HIS A 60 -6.86 17.67 6.95
C HIS A 60 -6.38 16.52 7.82
N GLU A 61 -5.09 16.19 7.71
CA GLU A 61 -4.47 15.09 8.46
C GLU A 61 -4.75 15.15 9.96
N ALA A 62 -4.69 16.35 10.55
CA ALA A 62 -4.91 16.55 12.00
C ALA A 62 -6.36 16.25 12.44
N ASP A 63 -7.32 16.38 11.54
CA ASP A 63 -8.75 16.26 11.82
C ASP A 63 -9.35 14.96 11.24
N ASP A 64 -8.53 14.10 10.64
CA ASP A 64 -9.02 12.87 10.01
C ASP A 64 -9.34 11.80 11.06
N ILE A 65 -10.61 11.40 11.09
CA ILE A 65 -11.13 10.47 12.10
C ILE A 65 -10.65 9.04 11.88
N VAL A 66 -10.39 8.63 10.63
CA VAL A 66 -9.87 7.29 10.32
C VAL A 66 -8.44 7.18 10.79
N LEU A 67 -7.61 8.18 10.48
CA LEU A 67 -6.24 8.24 10.97
C LEU A 67 -6.18 8.22 12.50
N ALA A 68 -7.04 8.99 13.16
CA ALA A 68 -7.13 9.01 14.62
C ALA A 68 -7.51 7.64 15.20
N ALA A 69 -8.48 6.95 14.60
CA ALA A 69 -8.92 5.61 15.01
C ALA A 69 -7.81 4.55 14.82
N VAL A 70 -7.11 4.58 13.69
CA VAL A 70 -6.00 3.66 13.40
C VAL A 70 -4.84 3.87 14.38
N ARG A 71 -4.47 5.12 14.66
CA ARG A 71 -3.45 5.46 15.65
C ARG A 71 -3.83 4.96 17.05
N ALA A 72 -5.10 5.10 17.43
CA ALA A 72 -5.61 4.59 18.69
C ALA A 72 -5.60 3.04 18.75
N ALA A 73 -5.96 2.37 17.64
CA ALA A 73 -5.92 0.91 17.54
C ALA A 73 -4.49 0.37 17.60
N ALA A 74 -3.54 0.99 16.90
CA ALA A 74 -2.12 0.64 16.94
C ALA A 74 -1.58 0.62 18.39
N ALA A 75 -1.88 1.66 19.15
CA ALA A 75 -1.46 1.74 20.55
C ALA A 75 -2.19 0.75 21.46
N ARG A 76 -3.51 0.60 21.30
CA ARG A 76 -4.32 -0.31 22.11
C ARG A 76 -3.84 -1.76 22.00
N HIS A 77 -3.45 -2.16 20.79
CA HIS A 77 -3.05 -3.54 20.48
C HIS A 77 -1.54 -3.74 20.42
N HIS A 78 -0.74 -2.68 20.66
CA HIS A 78 0.73 -2.69 20.64
C HIS A 78 1.32 -3.22 19.33
N VAL A 79 0.73 -2.83 18.19
CA VAL A 79 1.15 -3.25 16.85
C VAL A 79 1.57 -2.06 15.99
N TRP A 80 2.44 -2.32 15.03
CA TRP A 80 2.70 -1.38 13.93
C TRP A 80 1.59 -1.45 12.91
N VAL A 81 1.24 -0.31 12.30
CA VAL A 81 0.26 -0.26 11.22
C VAL A 81 0.82 0.53 10.05
N HIS A 82 0.91 -0.10 8.89
CA HIS A 82 1.02 0.59 7.62
C HIS A 82 -0.40 0.87 7.12
N LEU A 83 -0.93 2.07 7.39
CA LEU A 83 -2.17 2.57 6.83
C LEU A 83 -1.92 2.92 5.36
N GLY A 84 -2.43 2.09 4.47
CA GLY A 84 -2.09 2.09 3.05
C GLY A 84 -2.28 3.44 2.39
N SER A 85 -3.47 4.04 2.48
CA SER A 85 -3.64 5.48 2.30
C SER A 85 -5.02 5.99 2.71
N LEU A 86 -5.09 7.33 2.82
CA LEU A 86 -6.29 8.14 2.96
C LEU A 86 -6.29 9.26 1.91
N ALA A 87 -7.48 9.69 1.51
CA ALA A 87 -7.69 10.95 0.83
C ALA A 87 -7.69 12.07 1.88
N LEU A 88 -6.78 13.02 1.78
CA LEU A 88 -6.65 14.13 2.74
C LEU A 88 -6.65 15.47 2.01
N ARG A 89 -7.07 16.55 2.71
CA ARG A 89 -6.87 17.89 2.20
C ARG A 89 -5.39 18.24 2.16
N GLY A 90 -4.91 18.67 0.99
CA GLY A 90 -3.58 19.23 0.81
C GLY A 90 -3.45 20.65 1.37
N THR A 91 -2.33 21.29 1.07
CA THR A 91 -2.09 22.71 1.38
C THR A 91 -2.73 23.65 0.34
N GLY A 92 -3.08 23.14 -0.85
CA GLY A 92 -3.76 23.85 -1.93
C GLY A 92 -5.22 23.42 -2.06
N ASP A 93 -5.76 23.61 -3.28
CA ASP A 93 -7.15 23.30 -3.60
C ASP A 93 -7.42 21.81 -3.87
N LYS A 94 -6.34 21.02 -4.07
CA LYS A 94 -6.44 19.59 -4.32
C LYS A 94 -6.22 18.77 -3.06
N PHE A 95 -6.61 17.51 -3.16
CA PHE A 95 -6.36 16.49 -2.16
C PHE A 95 -4.98 15.86 -2.34
N VAL A 96 -4.56 15.07 -1.36
CA VAL A 96 -3.40 14.18 -1.43
C VAL A 96 -3.80 12.76 -1.07
N ASN A 97 -3.30 11.79 -1.83
CA ASN A 97 -3.43 10.38 -1.52
C ASN A 97 -2.20 9.99 -0.68
N ARG A 98 -2.37 9.86 0.63
CA ARG A 98 -1.26 9.73 1.58
C ARG A 98 -1.36 8.48 2.43
N GLY A 99 -0.28 7.68 2.43
CA GLY A 99 -0.06 6.54 3.31
C GLY A 99 0.76 6.92 4.54
N PHE A 100 0.66 6.09 5.59
CA PHE A 100 1.30 6.32 6.89
C PHE A 100 1.91 5.04 7.44
N LEU A 101 3.05 5.17 8.10
CA LEU A 101 3.56 4.16 9.02
C LEU A 101 3.37 4.66 10.45
N ILE A 102 2.69 3.86 11.26
CA ILE A 102 2.27 4.22 12.62
C ILE A 102 2.86 3.21 13.60
N GLY A 103 3.54 3.70 14.64
CA GLY A 103 4.10 2.89 15.69
C GLY A 103 3.09 2.51 16.77
N PRO A 104 3.46 1.54 17.65
CA PRO A 104 2.62 1.09 18.76
C PRO A 104 2.48 2.15 19.87
N ASP A 105 3.16 3.27 19.77
CA ASP A 105 3.08 4.47 20.62
C ASP A 105 2.11 5.53 20.07
N ARG A 106 1.36 5.23 19.00
CA ARG A 106 0.47 6.13 18.24
C ARG A 106 1.21 7.13 17.33
N GLU A 107 2.55 7.15 17.35
CA GLU A 107 3.29 8.13 16.56
C GLU A 107 3.36 7.75 15.09
N ILE A 108 3.22 8.75 14.22
CA ILE A 108 3.40 8.59 12.78
C ILE A 108 4.89 8.69 12.50
N THR A 109 5.51 7.57 12.18
CA THR A 109 6.95 7.47 11.92
C THR A 109 7.34 7.79 10.49
N ALA A 110 6.40 7.63 9.55
CA ALA A 110 6.59 8.02 8.15
C ALA A 110 5.27 8.38 7.47
N ARG A 111 5.38 9.23 6.45
CA ARG A 111 4.31 9.65 5.54
C ARG A 111 4.79 9.49 4.11
N TYR A 112 3.93 9.05 3.22
CA TYR A 112 4.20 8.97 1.80
C TYR A 112 3.01 9.51 1.02
N ALA A 113 3.22 10.51 0.18
CA ALA A 113 2.22 10.97 -0.78
C ALA A 113 2.45 10.25 -2.12
N LYS A 114 1.39 9.71 -2.70
CA LYS A 114 1.43 8.98 -3.98
C LYS A 114 2.09 9.82 -5.07
N ILE A 115 3.16 9.29 -5.68
CA ILE A 115 3.93 10.00 -6.70
C ILE A 115 3.23 9.89 -8.06
N HIS A 116 2.81 8.69 -8.46
CA HIS A 116 2.25 8.46 -9.79
C HIS A 116 0.73 8.39 -9.71
N LEU A 117 0.08 9.40 -10.26
CA LEU A 117 -1.38 9.50 -10.27
C LEU A 117 -1.99 8.69 -11.42
N PHE A 118 -3.15 8.07 -11.16
CA PHE A 118 -3.81 7.16 -12.08
C PHE A 118 -4.65 7.92 -13.12
N ASP A 119 -4.00 8.37 -14.18
CA ASP A 119 -4.63 9.02 -15.34
C ASP A 119 -4.61 8.04 -16.51
N VAL A 120 -5.70 7.28 -16.70
CA VAL A 120 -5.78 6.23 -17.72
C VAL A 120 -7.15 6.19 -18.39
N ALA A 121 -7.17 5.68 -19.61
CA ALA A 121 -8.38 5.34 -20.33
C ALA A 121 -8.40 3.81 -20.57
N LEU A 122 -9.46 3.16 -20.10
CA LEU A 122 -9.66 1.71 -20.21
C LEU A 122 -11.01 1.45 -20.91
N GLY A 123 -10.98 1.34 -22.23
CA GLY A 123 -12.20 1.17 -23.03
C GLY A 123 -13.13 2.39 -22.88
N THR A 124 -14.30 2.18 -22.28
CA THR A 124 -15.30 3.25 -22.03
C THR A 124 -15.07 4.00 -20.73
N GLU A 125 -14.20 3.51 -19.84
CA GLU A 125 -13.89 4.15 -18.58
C GLU A 125 -12.63 5.01 -18.68
N SER A 126 -12.69 6.21 -18.09
CA SER A 126 -11.53 7.09 -17.96
C SER A 126 -11.34 7.53 -16.52
N TRP A 127 -10.11 7.51 -16.07
CA TRP A 127 -9.69 7.90 -14.74
C TRP A 127 -8.74 9.09 -14.85
N ARG A 128 -8.97 10.13 -14.08
CA ARG A 128 -8.13 11.35 -14.04
C ARG A 128 -7.92 11.74 -12.57
N GLU A 129 -7.03 11.00 -11.91
CA GLU A 129 -6.70 11.24 -10.49
C GLU A 129 -6.05 12.62 -10.32
N SER A 130 -5.19 13.04 -11.26
CA SER A 130 -4.53 14.35 -11.26
C SER A 130 -5.48 15.55 -11.30
N ALA A 131 -6.73 15.33 -11.71
CA ALA A 131 -7.73 16.41 -11.68
C ALA A 131 -8.21 16.76 -10.26
N ALA A 132 -8.00 15.86 -9.26
CA ALA A 132 -8.45 16.05 -7.89
C ALA A 132 -7.31 15.95 -6.86
N TYR A 133 -6.21 15.32 -7.21
CA TYR A 133 -5.08 15.07 -6.30
C TYR A 133 -3.80 15.70 -6.81
N ASP A 134 -2.97 16.16 -5.86
CA ASP A 134 -1.59 16.54 -6.12
C ASP A 134 -0.67 15.31 -5.96
N ALA A 135 0.33 15.22 -6.82
CA ALA A 135 1.35 14.19 -6.76
C ALA A 135 2.36 14.48 -5.63
N GLY A 136 2.85 13.41 -5.00
CA GLY A 136 4.03 13.48 -4.14
C GLY A 136 5.31 13.61 -4.96
N GLU A 137 6.39 14.00 -4.31
CA GLU A 137 7.71 14.22 -4.95
C GLU A 137 8.81 13.37 -4.30
N GLU A 138 8.54 12.73 -3.16
CA GLU A 138 9.54 12.06 -2.35
C GLU A 138 9.32 10.54 -2.30
N ALA A 139 10.37 9.77 -2.63
CA ALA A 139 10.43 8.34 -2.33
C ALA A 139 10.79 8.16 -0.85
N VAL A 140 10.04 7.34 -0.12
CA VAL A 140 10.16 7.19 1.33
C VAL A 140 10.56 5.79 1.71
N VAL A 141 11.64 5.65 2.49
CA VAL A 141 12.05 4.43 3.19
C VAL A 141 12.00 4.70 4.68
N ALA A 142 11.20 3.93 5.40
CA ALA A 142 10.98 4.08 6.83
C ALA A 142 11.65 2.96 7.61
N ALA A 143 12.23 3.27 8.77
CA ALA A 143 12.79 2.28 9.68
C ALA A 143 11.66 1.56 10.46
N THR A 144 11.79 0.25 10.60
CA THR A 144 10.99 -0.58 11.50
C THR A 144 11.89 -1.46 12.34
N PRO A 145 11.40 -2.06 13.43
CA PRO A 145 12.21 -3.00 14.22
C PRO A 145 12.73 -4.22 13.45
N TRP A 146 12.14 -4.53 12.31
CA TRP A 146 12.48 -5.72 11.51
C TRP A 146 13.29 -5.41 10.24
N GLY A 147 13.46 -4.13 9.91
CA GLY A 147 14.16 -3.68 8.72
C GLY A 147 13.49 -2.47 8.07
N ALA A 148 14.00 -2.04 6.94
CA ALA A 148 13.54 -0.85 6.26
C ALA A 148 12.35 -1.17 5.33
N LEU A 149 11.28 -0.36 5.44
CA LEU A 149 10.05 -0.44 4.66
C LEU A 149 10.00 0.67 3.60
N GLY A 150 10.00 0.31 2.33
CA GLY A 150 9.73 1.22 1.22
C GLY A 150 8.23 1.44 1.05
N LEU A 151 7.81 2.69 0.91
CA LEU A 151 6.40 3.07 0.79
C LEU A 151 6.07 3.37 -0.67
N THR A 152 4.99 2.77 -1.17
CA THR A 152 4.38 3.07 -2.49
C THR A 152 2.86 3.01 -2.36
N ILE A 153 2.13 3.47 -3.39
CA ILE A 153 0.66 3.35 -3.44
C ILE A 153 0.24 2.95 -4.86
N CYS A 154 -0.40 1.79 -5.00
CA CYS A 154 -1.20 1.34 -6.14
C CYS A 154 -0.50 1.51 -7.50
N TYR A 155 -0.80 2.59 -8.23
CA TYR A 155 -0.27 2.85 -9.57
C TYR A 155 1.24 2.93 -9.62
N ASP A 156 1.90 3.28 -8.50
CA ASP A 156 3.36 3.26 -8.35
C ASP A 156 3.97 1.90 -8.73
N VAL A 157 3.22 0.80 -8.59
CA VAL A 157 3.69 -0.54 -8.97
C VAL A 157 4.13 -0.64 -10.44
N ARG A 158 3.64 0.24 -11.32
CA ARG A 158 4.01 0.26 -12.74
C ARG A 158 5.34 0.96 -13.03
N PHE A 159 5.94 1.58 -12.03
CA PHE A 159 7.16 2.39 -12.17
C PHE A 159 8.36 1.71 -11.49
N PRO A 160 9.12 0.87 -12.23
CA PRO A 160 10.24 0.10 -11.68
C PRO A 160 11.35 1.00 -11.09
N ALA A 161 11.52 2.20 -11.63
CA ALA A 161 12.53 3.15 -11.15
C ALA A 161 12.32 3.52 -9.68
N LEU A 162 11.06 3.74 -9.24
CA LEU A 162 10.74 4.02 -7.84
C LEU A 162 11.11 2.83 -6.94
N HIS A 163 10.67 1.61 -7.30
CA HIS A 163 10.95 0.41 -6.52
C HIS A 163 12.46 0.13 -6.41
N ARG A 164 13.18 0.33 -7.52
CA ARG A 164 14.62 0.23 -7.53
C ARG A 164 15.28 1.26 -6.62
N ALA A 165 14.82 2.53 -6.64
CA ALA A 165 15.35 3.58 -5.77
C ALA A 165 15.14 3.25 -4.30
N LEU A 166 13.96 2.76 -3.92
CA LEU A 166 13.67 2.31 -2.55
C LEU A 166 14.60 1.16 -2.12
N ALA A 167 14.82 0.16 -2.99
CA ALA A 167 15.72 -0.96 -2.69
C ALA A 167 17.17 -0.50 -2.52
N LEU A 168 17.66 0.42 -3.37
CA LEU A 168 19.00 1.01 -3.26
C LEU A 168 19.15 1.89 -2.01
N ALA A 169 18.06 2.51 -1.53
CA ALA A 169 18.01 3.24 -0.27
C ALA A 169 17.90 2.31 0.96
N GLY A 170 17.96 0.98 0.77
CA GLY A 170 18.02 0.01 1.84
C GLY A 170 16.69 -0.67 2.19
N ALA A 171 15.60 -0.43 1.46
CA ALA A 171 14.35 -1.14 1.70
C ALA A 171 14.54 -2.66 1.57
N GLN A 172 13.96 -3.39 2.51
CA GLN A 172 13.92 -4.84 2.57
C GLN A 172 12.49 -5.39 2.40
N ILE A 173 11.52 -4.54 2.70
CA ILE A 173 10.09 -4.74 2.47
C ILE A 173 9.61 -3.57 1.63
N ILE A 174 8.72 -3.80 0.66
CA ILE A 174 8.02 -2.76 -0.10
C ILE A 174 6.52 -2.96 0.08
N ALA A 175 5.84 -1.94 0.60
CA ALA A 175 4.40 -1.91 0.72
C ALA A 175 3.76 -1.39 -0.57
N VAL A 176 2.72 -2.08 -1.06
CA VAL A 176 1.95 -1.71 -2.26
C VAL A 176 0.45 -1.78 -1.96
N PRO A 177 -0.08 -0.90 -1.09
CA PRO A 177 -1.52 -0.82 -0.87
C PRO A 177 -2.22 -0.38 -2.16
N ALA A 178 -3.40 -0.94 -2.46
CA ALA A 178 -4.04 -0.68 -3.74
C ALA A 178 -5.57 -0.75 -3.71
N ALA A 179 -6.17 0.01 -4.65
CA ALA A 179 -7.55 -0.13 -5.11
C ALA A 179 -7.55 -0.43 -6.62
N PHE A 180 -6.97 -1.56 -7.00
CA PHE A 180 -6.71 -1.94 -8.39
C PHE A 180 -8.00 -2.34 -9.10
N THR A 181 -8.26 -1.82 -10.31
CA THR A 181 -9.44 -2.18 -11.09
C THR A 181 -9.43 -3.66 -11.49
N ARG A 182 -10.59 -4.31 -11.57
CA ARG A 182 -10.67 -5.74 -11.95
C ARG A 182 -9.98 -6.06 -13.28
N PRO A 183 -10.21 -5.32 -14.39
CA PRO A 183 -9.59 -5.68 -15.67
C PRO A 183 -8.06 -5.63 -15.64
N THR A 184 -7.50 -4.57 -15.03
CA THR A 184 -6.04 -4.45 -14.94
C THR A 184 -5.46 -5.36 -13.85
N GLY A 185 -6.24 -5.68 -12.82
CA GLY A 185 -5.86 -6.62 -11.77
C GLY A 185 -5.65 -8.02 -12.32
N GLN A 186 -6.65 -8.54 -13.03
CA GLN A 186 -6.58 -9.87 -13.67
C GLN A 186 -5.37 -10.01 -14.60
N ALA A 187 -5.07 -8.96 -15.38
CA ALA A 187 -3.99 -9.02 -16.37
C ALA A 187 -2.60 -8.75 -15.77
N HIS A 188 -2.48 -7.91 -14.73
CA HIS A 188 -1.17 -7.33 -14.37
C HIS A 188 -0.77 -7.50 -12.91
N TRP A 189 -1.71 -7.63 -11.95
CA TRP A 189 -1.44 -7.47 -10.53
C TRP A 189 -0.35 -8.42 -10.02
N HIS A 190 -0.57 -9.72 -10.18
CA HIS A 190 0.39 -10.74 -9.74
C HIS A 190 1.74 -10.62 -10.46
N VAL A 191 1.72 -10.39 -11.76
CA VAL A 191 2.93 -10.30 -12.59
C VAL A 191 3.78 -9.11 -12.17
N LEU A 192 3.17 -7.93 -12.01
CA LEU A 192 3.89 -6.72 -11.62
C LEU A 192 4.48 -6.85 -10.21
N LEU A 193 3.70 -7.29 -9.24
CA LEU A 193 4.18 -7.42 -7.86
C LEU A 193 5.32 -8.45 -7.75
N ARG A 194 5.22 -9.58 -8.45
CA ARG A 194 6.30 -10.56 -8.52
C ARG A 194 7.56 -9.99 -9.19
N ALA A 195 7.39 -9.22 -10.26
CA ALA A 195 8.51 -8.53 -10.91
C ALA A 195 9.19 -7.55 -9.93
N ARG A 196 8.42 -6.75 -9.17
CA ARG A 196 8.98 -5.83 -8.15
C ARG A 196 9.77 -6.59 -7.09
N ALA A 197 9.26 -7.72 -6.59
CA ALA A 197 9.96 -8.53 -5.61
C ALA A 197 11.28 -9.10 -6.17
N ILE A 198 11.26 -9.66 -7.38
CA ILE A 198 12.43 -10.29 -8.02
C ILE A 198 13.53 -9.26 -8.32
N GLU A 199 13.18 -8.14 -8.97
CA GLU A 199 14.16 -7.15 -9.41
C GLU A 199 14.81 -6.37 -8.26
N THR A 200 14.12 -6.26 -7.11
CA THR A 200 14.60 -5.56 -5.93
C THR A 200 15.19 -6.47 -4.87
N GLY A 201 14.86 -7.77 -4.93
CA GLY A 201 15.18 -8.72 -3.87
C GLY A 201 14.52 -8.34 -2.53
N CYS A 202 13.34 -7.71 -2.55
CA CYS A 202 12.57 -7.32 -1.37
C CYS A 202 11.37 -8.24 -1.16
N TRP A 203 10.89 -8.33 0.07
CA TRP A 203 9.52 -8.74 0.32
C TRP A 203 8.56 -7.70 -0.25
N VAL A 204 7.50 -8.13 -0.93
CA VAL A 204 6.43 -7.24 -1.39
C VAL A 204 5.14 -7.59 -0.67
N ILE A 205 4.56 -6.59 0.02
CA ILE A 205 3.34 -6.72 0.81
C ILE A 205 2.28 -5.81 0.20
N ALA A 206 1.25 -6.41 -0.37
CA ALA A 206 0.25 -5.71 -1.16
C ALA A 206 -1.15 -5.92 -0.57
N ALA A 207 -1.59 -5.03 0.32
CA ALA A 207 -2.95 -5.02 0.83
C ALA A 207 -3.89 -4.34 -0.20
N ALA A 208 -5.01 -4.96 -0.54
CA ALA A 208 -5.86 -4.54 -1.64
C ALA A 208 -7.33 -4.34 -1.23
N GLN A 209 -7.98 -3.38 -1.87
CA GLN A 209 -9.44 -3.25 -1.90
C GLN A 209 -10.04 -4.36 -2.75
N THR A 210 -11.22 -4.86 -2.38
CA THR A 210 -11.89 -5.96 -3.08
C THR A 210 -13.38 -5.76 -3.26
N GLY A 211 -13.93 -6.42 -4.26
CA GLY A 211 -15.37 -6.52 -4.47
C GLY A 211 -15.99 -5.31 -5.16
N GLU A 212 -17.32 -5.20 -5.07
CA GLU A 212 -18.09 -4.07 -5.59
C GLU A 212 -18.33 -3.06 -4.47
N HIS A 213 -17.92 -1.82 -4.71
CA HIS A 213 -17.99 -0.74 -3.73
C HIS A 213 -19.29 0.06 -3.83
N ALA A 214 -19.66 0.76 -2.74
CA ALA A 214 -20.87 1.57 -2.65
C ALA A 214 -20.97 2.69 -3.71
N ASP A 215 -19.85 3.09 -4.33
CA ASP A 215 -19.79 4.05 -5.42
C ASP A 215 -19.93 3.43 -6.82
N GLY A 216 -20.14 2.12 -6.89
CA GLY A 216 -20.34 1.34 -8.11
C GLY A 216 -19.06 0.92 -8.85
N ARG A 217 -17.85 1.20 -8.31
CA ARG A 217 -16.61 0.62 -8.85
C ARG A 217 -16.41 -0.80 -8.34
N ALA A 218 -15.61 -1.57 -9.07
CA ALA A 218 -15.17 -2.89 -8.63
C ALA A 218 -13.66 -2.96 -8.59
N THR A 219 -13.12 -3.55 -7.50
CA THR A 219 -11.68 -3.77 -7.33
C THR A 219 -11.35 -5.26 -7.30
N TYR A 220 -10.08 -5.57 -7.57
CA TYR A 220 -9.63 -6.92 -7.90
C TYR A 220 -9.45 -7.81 -6.67
N GLY A 221 -9.15 -7.24 -5.50
CA GLY A 221 -8.76 -8.03 -4.33
C GLY A 221 -7.34 -8.58 -4.46
N HIS A 222 -7.19 -9.86 -4.07
CA HIS A 222 -5.89 -10.54 -4.11
C HIS A 222 -4.82 -9.78 -3.36
N SER A 223 -5.06 -9.48 -2.07
CA SER A 223 -3.96 -9.03 -1.20
C SER A 223 -2.87 -10.09 -1.18
N LEU A 224 -1.63 -9.70 -1.43
CA LEU A 224 -0.52 -10.62 -1.68
C LEU A 224 0.65 -10.39 -0.72
N VAL A 225 1.31 -11.49 -0.36
CA VAL A 225 2.66 -11.50 0.21
C VAL A 225 3.58 -12.25 -0.76
N ILE A 226 4.63 -11.59 -1.22
CA ILE A 226 5.54 -12.15 -2.23
C ILE A 226 6.96 -12.12 -1.68
N SER A 227 7.63 -13.27 -1.75
CA SER A 227 9.01 -13.42 -1.30
C SER A 227 10.00 -12.67 -2.20
N PRO A 228 11.22 -12.38 -1.71
CA PRO A 228 12.29 -11.80 -2.53
C PRO A 228 12.66 -12.63 -3.76
N TRP A 229 12.26 -13.92 -3.80
CA TRP A 229 12.46 -14.85 -4.92
C TRP A 229 11.29 -14.85 -5.91
N GLY A 230 10.21 -14.09 -5.62
CA GLY A 230 9.04 -13.99 -6.47
C GLY A 230 7.96 -15.06 -6.22
N GLU A 231 8.06 -15.81 -5.13
CA GLU A 231 7.05 -16.78 -4.72
C GLU A 231 5.87 -16.07 -4.04
N VAL A 232 4.65 -16.42 -4.41
CA VAL A 232 3.43 -15.96 -3.72
C VAL A 232 3.26 -16.80 -2.46
N VAL A 233 3.52 -16.19 -1.29
CA VAL A 233 3.43 -16.84 0.02
C VAL A 233 2.01 -16.79 0.56
N LEU A 234 1.28 -15.71 0.27
CA LEU A 234 -0.12 -15.54 0.60
C LEU A 234 -0.83 -14.87 -0.57
N ASP A 235 -1.99 -15.41 -0.94
CA ASP A 235 -2.98 -14.77 -1.81
C ASP A 235 -4.34 -14.90 -1.13
N MET A 236 -4.98 -13.76 -0.84
CA MET A 236 -6.27 -13.74 -0.13
C MET A 236 -7.48 -13.94 -1.05
N GLY A 237 -7.28 -14.04 -2.36
CA GLY A 237 -8.38 -14.15 -3.31
C GLY A 237 -9.26 -12.89 -3.33
N GLU A 238 -10.57 -13.07 -3.59
CA GLU A 238 -11.48 -11.95 -3.81
C GLU A 238 -12.34 -11.57 -2.59
N ALA A 239 -12.38 -12.40 -1.52
CA ALA A 239 -13.22 -12.11 -0.36
C ALA A 239 -12.56 -11.10 0.60
N PRO A 240 -13.34 -10.16 1.20
CA PRO A 240 -12.83 -9.34 2.29
C PRO A 240 -12.40 -10.23 3.48
N GLY A 241 -11.40 -9.76 4.24
CA GLY A 241 -10.94 -10.50 5.40
C GLY A 241 -9.55 -10.12 5.88
N ILE A 242 -9.00 -10.97 6.76
CA ILE A 242 -7.68 -10.79 7.36
C ILE A 242 -6.82 -12.02 7.09
N GLY A 243 -5.70 -11.80 6.40
CA GLY A 243 -4.66 -12.81 6.16
C GLY A 243 -3.47 -12.61 7.10
N ILE A 244 -2.89 -13.71 7.56
CA ILE A 244 -1.63 -13.70 8.33
C ILE A 244 -0.57 -14.45 7.54
N ALA A 245 0.61 -13.86 7.44
CA ALA A 245 1.78 -14.51 6.87
C ALA A 245 3.00 -14.33 7.78
N HIS A 246 3.88 -15.33 7.74
CA HIS A 246 5.16 -15.29 8.46
C HIS A 246 6.28 -15.17 7.44
N ILE A 247 7.07 -14.09 7.53
CA ILE A 247 8.16 -13.82 6.61
C ILE A 247 9.52 -13.90 7.32
N ASP A 248 10.50 -14.52 6.67
CA ASP A 248 11.88 -14.51 7.16
C ASP A 248 12.66 -13.38 6.50
N MET A 249 13.10 -12.41 7.30
CA MET A 249 13.87 -11.28 6.82
C MET A 249 15.24 -11.67 6.24
N ALA A 250 15.79 -12.84 6.62
CA ALA A 250 17.03 -13.34 6.04
C ALA A 250 16.91 -13.69 4.54
N ALA A 251 15.69 -13.92 4.05
CA ALA A 251 15.43 -14.22 2.63
C ALA A 251 15.87 -13.08 1.70
N VAL A 252 15.86 -11.82 2.17
CA VAL A 252 16.32 -10.65 1.40
C VAL A 252 17.81 -10.77 1.09
N ALA A 253 18.63 -10.97 2.12
CA ALA A 253 20.08 -11.13 1.94
C ALA A 253 20.40 -12.38 1.09
N ALA A 254 19.67 -13.48 1.31
CA ALA A 254 19.84 -14.70 0.54
C ALA A 254 19.51 -14.53 -0.95
N ALA A 255 18.42 -13.84 -1.28
CA ALA A 255 18.03 -13.55 -2.67
C ALA A 255 19.03 -12.61 -3.36
N ARG A 256 19.40 -11.52 -2.70
CA ARG A 256 20.37 -10.54 -3.23
C ARG A 256 21.76 -11.14 -3.38
N GLY A 257 22.20 -12.02 -2.47
CA GLY A 257 23.47 -12.72 -2.57
C GLY A 257 23.51 -13.73 -3.72
N LYS A 258 22.38 -14.39 -4.05
CA LYS A 258 22.28 -15.30 -5.21
C LYS A 258 22.24 -14.54 -6.53
N VAL A 259 21.52 -13.43 -6.61
CA VAL A 259 21.35 -12.62 -7.82
C VAL A 259 21.53 -11.14 -7.47
N PRO A 260 22.78 -10.62 -7.41
CA PRO A 260 23.07 -9.26 -6.97
C PRO A 260 22.79 -8.21 -8.08
N ALA A 261 21.58 -8.22 -8.65
CA ALA A 261 21.20 -7.39 -9.78
C ALA A 261 21.24 -5.87 -9.48
N LEU A 262 21.04 -5.48 -8.23
CA LEU A 262 21.13 -4.07 -7.81
C LEU A 262 22.59 -3.58 -7.89
N GLU A 263 23.57 -4.41 -7.54
CA GLU A 263 25.00 -4.09 -7.56
C GLU A 263 25.59 -4.18 -8.97
N HIS A 264 25.07 -5.11 -9.80
CA HIS A 264 25.55 -5.31 -11.17
C HIS A 264 25.03 -4.29 -12.18
N ALA A 265 24.19 -3.36 -11.78
CA ALA A 265 23.66 -2.32 -12.67
C ALA A 265 24.78 -1.47 -13.26
N ARG A 266 24.71 -1.23 -14.56
CA ARG A 266 25.67 -0.42 -15.31
C ARG A 266 24.97 0.82 -15.89
N PRO A 267 25.62 1.97 -15.92
CA PRO A 267 25.14 3.10 -16.71
C PRO A 267 25.22 2.73 -18.21
N PHE A 268 24.24 3.16 -18.97
CA PHE A 268 24.20 2.97 -20.42
C PHE A 268 23.65 4.22 -21.10
N ARG A 269 23.96 4.38 -22.39
CA ARG A 269 23.35 5.38 -23.24
C ARG A 269 22.37 4.71 -24.20
N VAL A 270 21.26 5.38 -24.49
CA VAL A 270 20.33 4.96 -25.54
C VAL A 270 20.84 5.52 -26.85
N VAL A 271 20.97 4.67 -27.88
CA VAL A 271 21.23 5.07 -29.26
C VAL A 271 19.91 4.82 -30.02
N GLY A 272 19.28 5.91 -30.43
CA GLY A 272 18.02 5.87 -31.18
C GLY A 272 18.23 5.80 -32.69
N PRO A 273 17.11 5.66 -33.46
CA PRO A 273 17.12 5.69 -34.92
C PRO A 273 17.57 7.03 -35.48
#